data_7e07aeb715ae0a6cfc4e62c5ae41288e
#
_entry.id   7e07aeb715ae0a6cfc4e62c5ae41288e
#
_cell.length_a   1.000
_cell.length_b   1.000
_cell.length_c   1.000
_cell.angle_alpha   90.00
_cell.angle_beta   90.00
_cell.angle_gamma   90.00
#
_symmetry.space_group_name_H-M   'P 1'
#
loop_
_entity.id
_entity.type
_entity.pdbx_description
1 polymer ?
#
loop_
_entity_poly.entity_id
_entity_poly.type
_entity_poly.pdbx_seq_one_letter_code
_entity_poly.pdbx_strand_id
1 'polypeptide(L)'
;MSEQRNTGPEADDETGWGSTTRRRALQAAGVGGALALAGCTMGNQGDGGDGGDGGDGGGGGGSNSVGDGTLTLATTTSTYDTGLLGELNPMFQSTFGIQVEPLVQGTGAAIRTARDGDADIILVHARGAEDQFLKDGFGVNRRDVMFNDFVIVGPQDDPAGINGMSSATEAFATIAETESTFLSRGDDSGTNKKELTIWDQSSASPTGSWYQETGKGMGDTLNQANQVGGYTLADRGTYLSLKSDIDLVIHVQGPLKDGPAILRNPYGVIPVNPAVHDNVNYQAAMAYVGFLTSPAGQEAIGNYTANGSQLFFPNALAEEPQFDQYVPQDYGGSAQELRRRRYQHWVDTVVPNDY
;
A
#
# COMPACT_ATOMS: atom_id res chain seq x y z
N MET A 1 53.96 -9.58 47.63
CA MET A 1 54.94 -8.62 47.27
C MET A 1 54.64 -8.07 45.93
N SER A 2 54.27 -6.90 45.99
CA SER A 2 54.30 -5.63 45.25
C SER A 2 53.38 -5.54 44.03
N GLU A 3 52.39 -4.70 44.27
CA GLU A 3 51.64 -3.87 43.33
C GLU A 3 52.54 -3.10 42.37
N GLN A 4 52.08 -2.94 41.13
CA GLN A 4 52.27 -1.67 40.43
C GLN A 4 51.05 -1.38 39.54
N ARG A 5 50.37 -0.29 39.93
CA ARG A 5 49.41 0.47 39.16
C ARG A 5 50.14 1.11 37.96
N ASN A 6 49.51 1.08 36.82
CA ASN A 6 49.92 1.98 35.72
C ASN A 6 48.66 2.77 35.29
N THR A 7 48.71 4.06 35.59
CA THR A 7 47.80 5.09 35.11
C THR A 7 48.32 5.61 33.80
N GLY A 8 47.56 5.51 32.74
CA GLY A 8 47.85 6.17 31.47
C GLY A 8 46.68 7.15 31.11
N PRO A 9 46.94 8.17 30.31
CA PRO A 9 46.30 9.47 30.41
C PRO A 9 44.95 9.57 29.68
N GLU A 10 44.08 10.42 30.26
CA GLU A 10 42.92 11.00 29.63
C GLU A 10 43.32 11.74 28.33
N ALA A 11 42.61 11.48 27.25
CA ALA A 11 42.65 12.32 26.05
C ALA A 11 41.26 12.94 25.90
N ASP A 12 41.21 14.23 26.27
CA ASP A 12 40.16 15.15 25.87
C ASP A 12 40.09 15.23 24.33
N ASP A 13 38.98 14.90 23.73
CA ASP A 13 38.67 15.31 22.38
C ASP A 13 37.30 16.01 22.35
N GLU A 14 37.37 17.31 22.59
CA GLU A 14 36.34 18.26 22.29
C GLU A 14 36.25 18.50 20.77
N THR A 15 35.34 17.85 20.09
CA THR A 15 34.87 18.37 18.80
C THR A 15 33.37 18.64 18.91
N GLY A 16 33.05 19.82 19.47
CA GLY A 16 31.76 20.43 19.40
C GLY A 16 31.36 20.78 17.97
N TRP A 17 30.40 20.09 17.41
CA TRP A 17 29.64 20.55 16.25
C TRP A 17 28.29 21.06 16.72
N GLY A 18 28.16 22.39 16.66
CA GLY A 18 27.04 23.16 17.19
C GLY A 18 25.71 22.80 16.54
N SER A 19 24.82 22.31 17.36
CA SER A 19 23.38 22.16 17.09
C SER A 19 22.62 23.45 17.46
N THR A 20 22.93 24.57 16.83
CA THR A 20 22.32 25.87 17.19
C THR A 20 21.73 26.65 16.03
N THR A 21 21.37 26.04 14.92
CA THR A 21 20.85 26.87 13.80
C THR A 21 19.38 26.56 13.40
N ARG A 22 18.75 25.54 13.94
CA ARG A 22 17.33 25.23 13.57
C ARG A 22 16.26 25.55 14.62
N ARG A 23 16.65 25.96 15.84
CA ARG A 23 15.68 26.33 16.89
C ARG A 23 15.35 27.84 16.95
N ARG A 24 15.96 28.69 16.17
CA ARG A 24 15.73 30.14 16.19
C ARG A 24 14.78 30.67 15.13
N ALA A 25 14.33 29.87 14.17
CA ALA A 25 13.37 30.31 13.14
C ALA A 25 11.91 30.21 13.58
N LEU A 26 11.59 29.54 14.70
CA LEU A 26 10.22 29.36 15.17
C LEU A 26 9.78 30.27 16.33
N GLN A 27 10.61 31.24 16.75
CA GLN A 27 10.28 32.15 17.87
C GLN A 27 10.04 33.61 17.47
N ALA A 28 9.94 33.95 16.20
CA ALA A 28 9.74 35.34 15.76
C ALA A 28 8.34 35.65 15.18
N ALA A 29 7.34 34.81 15.40
CA ALA A 29 5.95 35.11 15.03
C ALA A 29 4.99 34.87 16.19
N GLY A 30 5.14 35.61 17.24
CA GLY A 30 4.26 35.53 18.40
C GLY A 30 4.13 36.87 19.10
N VAL A 31 3.32 37.76 18.60
CA VAL A 31 2.69 38.84 19.40
C VAL A 31 1.35 39.20 18.72
N GLY A 32 0.27 39.00 19.46
CA GLY A 32 -0.95 39.75 19.34
C GLY A 32 -2.13 39.13 18.65
N GLY A 33 -3.10 38.67 19.44
CA GLY A 33 -4.43 38.35 18.95
C GLY A 33 -5.26 37.65 20.03
N ALA A 34 -5.93 38.41 20.86
CA ALA A 34 -6.78 37.96 21.96
C ALA A 34 -7.92 37.04 21.48
N LEU A 35 -8.12 35.96 22.21
CA LEU A 35 -9.29 35.10 22.16
C LEU A 35 -10.54 35.87 22.60
N ALA A 36 -11.52 36.01 21.72
CA ALA A 36 -12.89 36.34 22.09
C ALA A 36 -13.75 35.07 21.84
N LEU A 37 -14.06 34.38 22.90
CA LEU A 37 -15.17 33.44 22.97
C LEU A 37 -16.45 34.26 22.99
N ALA A 38 -17.27 34.20 21.96
CA ALA A 38 -18.62 34.74 21.97
C ALA A 38 -19.60 33.61 21.67
N GLY A 39 -20.37 33.30 22.68
CA GLY A 39 -21.43 32.31 22.69
C GLY A 39 -22.62 32.70 21.84
N CYS A 40 -23.36 31.70 21.43
CA CYS A 40 -24.68 31.79 20.82
C CYS A 40 -25.68 32.47 21.76
N THR A 41 -26.37 33.52 21.32
CA THR A 41 -27.67 33.86 21.85
C THR A 41 -28.63 34.14 20.70
N MET A 42 -29.73 33.42 20.69
CA MET A 42 -30.94 33.71 19.93
C MET A 42 -31.57 35.04 20.39
N GLY A 43 -32.03 35.83 19.45
CA GLY A 43 -32.85 37.03 19.74
C GLY A 43 -33.52 37.53 18.49
N ASN A 44 -34.82 37.45 18.48
CA ASN A 44 -35.80 37.73 17.46
C ASN A 44 -36.20 39.21 17.39
N GLN A 45 -36.68 39.65 16.20
CA GLN A 45 -37.57 40.79 15.86
C GLN A 45 -36.97 42.20 15.67
N GLY A 46 -37.28 42.73 14.46
CA GLY A 46 -38.17 43.88 14.26
C GLY A 46 -37.69 44.94 13.34
N ASP A 47 -38.24 44.97 12.17
CA ASP A 47 -38.84 46.11 11.45
C ASP A 47 -38.01 47.34 11.03
N GLY A 48 -38.05 47.63 9.70
CA GLY A 48 -38.24 49.00 9.16
C GLY A 48 -37.03 49.74 8.60
N GLY A 49 -36.99 49.91 7.26
CA GLY A 49 -36.52 51.19 6.70
C GLY A 49 -35.37 51.18 5.69
N ASP A 50 -35.72 51.05 4.44
CA ASP A 50 -35.36 51.82 3.24
C ASP A 50 -33.93 52.38 3.05
N GLY A 51 -33.33 52.09 1.86
CA GLY A 51 -32.39 53.04 1.26
C GLY A 51 -31.00 52.57 0.92
N GLY A 52 -30.77 52.11 -0.31
CA GLY A 52 -29.63 52.60 -1.09
C GLY A 52 -28.38 51.77 -1.19
N ASP A 53 -28.21 51.28 -2.40
CA ASP A 53 -26.95 51.27 -3.19
C ASP A 53 -25.81 50.31 -2.91
N GLY A 54 -25.51 49.52 -3.91
CA GLY A 54 -24.27 49.07 -4.51
C GLY A 54 -23.15 48.57 -3.60
N GLY A 55 -22.99 47.21 -3.54
CA GLY A 55 -21.80 46.61 -3.02
C GLY A 55 -21.77 45.11 -3.36
N ASP A 56 -21.16 44.81 -4.48
CA ASP A 56 -20.79 43.47 -4.93
C ASP A 56 -19.91 42.81 -3.85
N GLY A 57 -20.49 42.02 -3.01
CA GLY A 57 -19.84 41.25 -1.98
C GLY A 57 -20.06 39.77 -2.25
N GLY A 58 -19.31 39.19 -3.20
CA GLY A 58 -19.23 37.77 -3.39
C GLY A 58 -18.88 37.07 -2.08
N GLY A 59 -19.91 36.51 -1.42
CA GLY A 59 -19.77 35.61 -0.32
C GLY A 59 -19.11 34.33 -0.84
N GLY A 60 -17.80 34.30 -0.89
CA GLY A 60 -17.01 33.12 -1.05
C GLY A 60 -17.29 32.21 0.15
N GLY A 61 -18.19 31.26 0.00
CA GLY A 61 -18.19 30.09 0.84
C GLY A 61 -16.82 29.45 0.70
N GLY A 62 -15.94 29.65 1.68
CA GLY A 62 -14.68 28.98 1.75
C GLY A 62 -14.96 27.48 1.82
N SER A 63 -14.86 26.81 0.68
CA SER A 63 -14.66 25.38 0.70
C SER A 63 -13.36 25.17 1.47
N ASN A 64 -13.45 24.53 2.64
CA ASN A 64 -12.29 24.02 3.34
C ASN A 64 -11.75 22.83 2.52
N SER A 65 -11.17 23.10 1.34
CA SER A 65 -10.43 22.10 0.61
C SER A 65 -9.20 21.74 1.43
N VAL A 66 -9.15 20.51 1.87
CA VAL A 66 -7.97 19.95 2.54
C VAL A 66 -6.91 19.71 1.47
N GLY A 67 -6.03 20.68 1.27
CA GLY A 67 -5.01 20.65 0.22
C GLY A 67 -5.51 21.17 -1.12
N ASP A 68 -4.62 21.86 -1.81
CA ASP A 68 -4.90 22.38 -3.15
C ASP A 68 -4.42 21.34 -4.16
N GLY A 69 -5.33 20.87 -5.03
CA GLY A 69 -4.93 20.21 -6.25
C GLY A 69 -5.13 18.70 -6.32
N THR A 70 -4.05 17.99 -6.61
CA THR A 70 -4.01 16.60 -7.05
C THR A 70 -3.29 15.71 -6.03
N LEU A 71 -3.75 14.48 -5.88
CA LEU A 71 -3.09 13.40 -5.15
C LEU A 71 -2.57 12.37 -6.14
N THR A 72 -1.26 12.20 -6.22
CA THR A 72 -0.62 11.17 -7.04
C THR A 72 -0.58 9.84 -6.29
N LEU A 73 -1.37 8.87 -6.76
CA LEU A 73 -1.50 7.54 -6.15
C LEU A 73 -0.72 6.50 -6.96
N ALA A 74 0.40 6.01 -6.47
CA ALA A 74 1.07 4.85 -7.07
C ALA A 74 0.38 3.54 -6.64
N THR A 75 -0.09 2.76 -7.61
CA THR A 75 -0.84 1.52 -7.36
C THR A 75 -0.51 0.46 -8.39
N THR A 76 -1.04 -0.76 -8.19
CA THR A 76 -0.76 -1.90 -9.06
C THR A 76 -1.78 -2.03 -10.18
N THR A 77 -1.36 -2.62 -11.32
CA THR A 77 -2.26 -2.97 -12.43
C THR A 77 -3.39 -3.86 -11.94
N SER A 78 -3.08 -4.87 -11.12
CA SER A 78 -4.08 -5.77 -10.57
C SER A 78 -5.10 -5.08 -9.65
N THR A 79 -4.72 -4.00 -8.96
CA THR A 79 -5.67 -3.19 -8.16
C THR A 79 -6.51 -2.30 -9.06
N TYR A 80 -5.87 -1.64 -10.02
CA TYR A 80 -6.54 -0.68 -10.92
C TYR A 80 -7.56 -1.37 -11.83
N ASP A 81 -7.18 -2.50 -12.43
CA ASP A 81 -7.99 -3.26 -13.39
C ASP A 81 -9.26 -3.86 -12.78
N THR A 82 -9.35 -3.94 -11.45
CA THR A 82 -10.59 -4.35 -10.78
C THR A 82 -11.72 -3.34 -10.96
N GLY A 83 -11.41 -2.08 -11.25
CA GLY A 83 -12.38 -0.99 -11.33
C GLY A 83 -12.74 -0.32 -10.00
N LEU A 84 -12.35 -0.88 -8.85
CA LEU A 84 -12.70 -0.32 -7.52
C LEU A 84 -12.28 1.15 -7.36
N LEU A 85 -11.08 1.52 -7.82
CA LEU A 85 -10.61 2.91 -7.74
C LEU A 85 -11.44 3.88 -8.58
N GLY A 86 -12.10 3.38 -9.64
CA GLY A 86 -13.06 4.15 -10.43
C GLY A 86 -14.32 4.54 -9.65
N GLU A 87 -14.66 3.80 -8.60
CA GLU A 87 -15.76 4.14 -7.67
C GLU A 87 -15.26 5.01 -6.51
N LEU A 88 -14.14 4.63 -5.88
CA LEU A 88 -13.64 5.30 -4.68
C LEU A 88 -13.10 6.71 -4.95
N ASN A 89 -12.34 6.91 -6.03
CA ASN A 89 -11.70 8.20 -6.32
C ASN A 89 -12.70 9.33 -6.59
N PRO A 90 -13.81 9.15 -7.35
CA PRO A 90 -14.85 10.17 -7.49
C PRO A 90 -15.55 10.48 -6.16
N MET A 91 -15.77 9.49 -5.29
CA MET A 91 -16.34 9.71 -3.95
C MET A 91 -15.41 10.59 -3.10
N PHE A 92 -14.10 10.29 -3.10
CA PHE A 92 -13.10 11.10 -2.43
C PHE A 92 -13.07 12.52 -2.97
N GLN A 93 -13.01 12.70 -4.30
CA GLN A 93 -13.01 14.00 -4.94
C GLN A 93 -14.26 14.81 -4.60
N SER A 94 -15.44 14.19 -4.60
CA SER A 94 -16.68 14.89 -4.24
C SER A 94 -16.71 15.36 -2.79
N THR A 95 -16.02 14.63 -1.88
CA THR A 95 -16.02 14.91 -0.45
C THR A 95 -14.95 15.95 -0.07
N PHE A 96 -13.75 15.85 -0.65
CA PHE A 96 -12.57 16.64 -0.26
C PHE A 96 -12.14 17.67 -1.29
N GLY A 97 -12.68 17.63 -2.51
CA GLY A 97 -12.29 18.52 -3.60
C GLY A 97 -10.93 18.19 -4.24
N ILE A 98 -10.31 17.07 -3.88
CA ILE A 98 -8.97 16.66 -4.34
C ILE A 98 -9.13 15.59 -5.42
N GLN A 99 -8.50 15.81 -6.58
CA GLN A 99 -8.45 14.82 -7.65
C GLN A 99 -7.38 13.78 -7.36
N VAL A 100 -7.69 12.49 -7.54
CA VAL A 100 -6.71 11.40 -7.45
C VAL A 100 -6.23 11.04 -8.84
N GLU A 101 -4.91 11.04 -9.05
CA GLU A 101 -4.25 10.61 -10.29
C GLU A 101 -3.50 9.30 -10.06
N PRO A 102 -4.03 8.18 -10.57
CA PRO A 102 -3.38 6.88 -10.41
C PRO A 102 -2.16 6.73 -11.34
N LEU A 103 -1.00 6.40 -10.77
CA LEU A 103 0.16 5.88 -11.47
C LEU A 103 0.12 4.35 -11.40
N VAL A 104 -0.32 3.72 -12.49
CA VAL A 104 -0.56 2.28 -12.56
C VAL A 104 0.69 1.54 -13.01
N GLN A 105 1.26 0.71 -12.14
CA GLN A 105 2.55 0.05 -12.37
C GLN A 105 2.55 -1.37 -11.74
N GLY A 106 3.64 -2.13 -11.92
CA GLY A 106 3.89 -3.30 -11.08
C GLY A 106 4.27 -2.90 -9.65
N THR A 107 4.04 -3.77 -8.65
CA THR A 107 4.27 -3.46 -7.23
C THR A 107 5.66 -2.87 -6.95
N GLY A 108 6.71 -3.49 -7.49
CA GLY A 108 8.08 -3.01 -7.28
C GLY A 108 8.30 -1.63 -7.89
N ALA A 109 7.73 -1.34 -9.07
CA ALA A 109 7.81 -0.03 -9.71
C ALA A 109 7.03 1.03 -8.94
N ALA A 110 5.81 0.74 -8.47
CA ALA A 110 5.00 1.65 -7.68
C ALA A 110 5.73 2.08 -6.38
N ILE A 111 6.37 1.12 -5.69
CA ILE A 111 7.15 1.41 -4.49
C ILE A 111 8.41 2.22 -4.82
N ARG A 112 9.09 1.96 -5.95
CA ARG A 112 10.24 2.78 -6.39
C ARG A 112 9.81 4.21 -6.70
N THR A 113 8.76 4.41 -7.47
CA THR A 113 8.19 5.74 -7.75
C THR A 113 7.94 6.53 -6.47
N ALA A 114 7.37 5.90 -5.45
CA ALA A 114 7.15 6.52 -4.14
C ALA A 114 8.46 6.78 -3.36
N ARG A 115 9.48 5.90 -3.49
CA ARG A 115 10.82 6.12 -2.90
C ARG A 115 11.51 7.33 -3.49
N ASP A 116 11.29 7.59 -4.78
CA ASP A 116 11.91 8.70 -5.50
C ASP A 116 11.16 10.03 -5.25
N GLY A 117 10.00 9.99 -4.59
CA GLY A 117 9.17 11.16 -4.28
C GLY A 117 8.25 11.58 -5.43
N ASP A 118 8.09 10.73 -6.44
CA ASP A 118 7.24 10.97 -7.63
C ASP A 118 5.77 10.53 -7.42
N ALA A 119 5.42 10.11 -6.21
CA ALA A 119 4.05 9.85 -5.77
C ALA A 119 3.86 10.35 -4.33
N ASP A 120 2.62 10.68 -3.97
CA ASP A 120 2.24 11.13 -2.63
C ASP A 120 1.89 9.99 -1.69
N ILE A 121 1.39 8.89 -2.28
CA ILE A 121 0.84 7.75 -1.55
C ILE A 121 0.92 6.48 -2.40
N ILE A 122 1.08 5.34 -1.75
CA ILE A 122 0.96 4.04 -2.40
C ILE A 122 -0.25 3.27 -1.88
N LEU A 123 -0.90 2.49 -2.75
CA LEU A 123 -1.89 1.48 -2.43
C LEU A 123 -1.49 0.17 -3.11
N VAL A 124 -0.94 -0.74 -2.33
CA VAL A 124 -0.34 -2.00 -2.81
C VAL A 124 -0.72 -3.16 -1.90
N HIS A 125 -0.35 -4.39 -2.27
CA HIS A 125 -0.71 -5.61 -1.57
C HIS A 125 0.48 -6.60 -1.46
N ALA A 126 1.64 -6.08 -1.05
CA ALA A 126 2.86 -6.88 -0.86
C ALA A 126 3.51 -6.52 0.48
N ARG A 127 2.94 -7.03 1.59
CA ARG A 127 3.31 -6.66 2.96
C ARG A 127 4.81 -6.62 3.21
N GLY A 128 5.58 -7.60 2.75
CA GLY A 128 7.04 -7.59 2.94
C GLY A 128 7.74 -6.41 2.27
N ALA A 129 7.29 -6.01 1.06
CA ALA A 129 7.82 -4.83 0.37
C ALA A 129 7.33 -3.52 1.01
N GLU A 130 6.09 -3.48 1.51
CA GLU A 130 5.55 -2.36 2.29
C GLU A 130 6.35 -2.16 3.58
N ASP A 131 6.62 -3.24 4.31
CA ASP A 131 7.44 -3.21 5.53
C ASP A 131 8.86 -2.71 5.24
N GLN A 132 9.46 -3.11 4.11
CA GLN A 132 10.76 -2.62 3.72
C GLN A 132 10.73 -1.11 3.39
N PHE A 133 9.70 -0.63 2.69
CA PHE A 133 9.48 0.78 2.41
C PHE A 133 9.37 1.62 3.69
N LEU A 134 8.66 1.10 4.71
CA LEU A 134 8.58 1.72 6.04
C LEU A 134 9.92 1.67 6.79
N LYS A 135 10.60 0.51 6.82
CA LYS A 135 11.90 0.31 7.46
C LYS A 135 12.99 1.22 6.88
N ASP A 136 12.92 1.51 5.60
CA ASP A 136 13.81 2.46 4.93
C ASP A 136 13.45 3.93 5.20
N GLY A 137 12.29 4.17 5.83
CA GLY A 137 11.82 5.49 6.24
C GLY A 137 11.20 6.33 5.12
N PHE A 138 10.90 5.73 3.98
CA PHE A 138 10.24 6.42 2.85
C PHE A 138 8.72 6.51 3.01
N GLY A 139 8.11 5.60 3.78
CA GLY A 139 6.69 5.60 4.07
C GLY A 139 6.38 5.86 5.54
N VAL A 140 5.17 6.35 5.80
CA VAL A 140 4.64 6.58 7.16
C VAL A 140 3.16 6.23 7.24
N ASN A 141 2.64 6.03 8.45
CA ASN A 141 1.20 5.89 8.71
C ASN A 141 0.49 4.82 7.87
N ARG A 142 1.14 3.67 7.68
CA ARG A 142 0.52 2.53 6.99
C ARG A 142 -0.81 2.15 7.64
N ARG A 143 -1.82 1.88 6.81
CA ARG A 143 -3.10 1.31 7.24
C ARG A 143 -3.49 0.15 6.35
N ASP A 144 -4.07 -0.89 6.96
CA ASP A 144 -4.83 -1.87 6.22
C ASP A 144 -6.13 -1.23 5.70
N VAL A 145 -6.49 -1.54 4.47
CA VAL A 145 -7.68 -0.98 3.81
C VAL A 145 -8.71 -2.07 3.57
N MET A 146 -8.29 -3.13 2.91
CA MET A 146 -9.12 -4.22 2.46
C MET A 146 -8.29 -5.48 2.27
N PHE A 147 -8.94 -6.60 2.02
CA PHE A 147 -8.27 -7.82 1.55
C PHE A 147 -9.11 -8.52 0.50
N ASN A 148 -8.47 -9.30 -0.33
CA ASN A 148 -9.02 -10.40 -1.08
C ASN A 148 -8.18 -11.64 -0.84
N ASP A 149 -8.31 -12.66 -1.68
CA ASP A 149 -7.46 -13.84 -1.57
C ASP A 149 -6.94 -14.31 -2.92
N PHE A 150 -5.91 -15.12 -2.84
CA PHE A 150 -5.43 -15.92 -3.94
C PHE A 150 -6.09 -17.29 -3.94
N VAL A 151 -6.10 -17.92 -5.09
CA VAL A 151 -6.55 -19.28 -5.32
C VAL A 151 -5.54 -20.01 -6.18
N ILE A 152 -5.43 -21.34 -6.01
CA ILE A 152 -4.65 -22.16 -6.93
C ILE A 152 -5.63 -22.76 -7.92
N VAL A 153 -5.46 -22.45 -9.17
CA VAL A 153 -6.31 -22.93 -10.26
C VAL A 153 -5.54 -23.85 -11.18
N GLY A 154 -6.26 -24.74 -11.85
CA GLY A 154 -5.67 -25.71 -12.78
C GLY A 154 -6.73 -26.41 -13.62
N PRO A 155 -6.33 -27.37 -14.47
CA PRO A 155 -7.22 -28.10 -15.34
C PRO A 155 -8.20 -28.99 -14.53
N GLN A 156 -9.40 -29.23 -15.07
CA GLN A 156 -10.47 -29.97 -14.39
C GLN A 156 -10.10 -31.40 -14.03
N ASP A 157 -9.25 -32.06 -14.81
CA ASP A 157 -8.78 -33.43 -14.61
C ASP A 157 -7.73 -33.59 -13.51
N ASP A 158 -7.23 -32.46 -12.96
CA ASP A 158 -6.33 -32.39 -11.81
C ASP A 158 -5.17 -33.42 -11.83
N PRO A 159 -4.28 -33.38 -12.82
CA PRO A 159 -3.20 -34.35 -12.96
C PRO A 159 -2.23 -34.39 -11.76
N ALA A 160 -2.11 -33.28 -11.02
CA ALA A 160 -1.33 -33.23 -9.79
C ALA A 160 -2.06 -33.81 -8.57
N GLY A 161 -3.40 -33.89 -8.60
CA GLY A 161 -4.18 -34.42 -7.49
C GLY A 161 -4.28 -33.47 -6.29
N ILE A 162 -4.31 -32.16 -6.52
CA ILE A 162 -4.33 -31.15 -5.44
C ILE A 162 -5.73 -30.67 -5.06
N ASN A 163 -6.77 -31.19 -5.71
CA ASN A 163 -8.13 -30.70 -5.51
C ASN A 163 -8.60 -30.91 -4.05
N GLY A 164 -9.04 -29.82 -3.43
CA GLY A 164 -9.52 -29.82 -2.05
C GLY A 164 -8.44 -29.83 -0.98
N MET A 165 -7.16 -29.70 -1.33
CA MET A 165 -6.10 -29.52 -0.34
C MET A 165 -6.31 -28.28 0.50
N SER A 166 -6.07 -28.39 1.81
CA SER A 166 -6.18 -27.29 2.78
C SER A 166 -4.86 -26.53 2.99
N SER A 167 -3.77 -26.94 2.34
CA SER A 167 -2.45 -26.34 2.43
C SER A 167 -1.95 -25.93 1.04
N ALA A 168 -1.68 -24.64 0.85
CA ALA A 168 -1.13 -24.14 -0.41
C ALA A 168 0.33 -24.59 -0.62
N THR A 169 1.11 -24.71 0.46
CA THR A 169 2.50 -25.15 0.38
C THR A 169 2.61 -26.64 0.03
N GLU A 170 1.71 -27.49 0.56
CA GLU A 170 1.63 -28.90 0.18
C GLU A 170 1.14 -29.06 -1.26
N ALA A 171 0.16 -28.25 -1.71
CA ALA A 171 -0.30 -28.27 -3.08
C ALA A 171 0.83 -27.90 -4.07
N PHE A 172 1.63 -26.90 -3.75
CA PHE A 172 2.80 -26.53 -4.56
C PHE A 172 3.84 -27.66 -4.58
N ALA A 173 4.15 -28.25 -3.42
CA ALA A 173 5.05 -29.40 -3.35
C ALA A 173 4.56 -30.58 -4.22
N THR A 174 3.26 -30.88 -4.19
CA THR A 174 2.66 -31.96 -4.99
C THR A 174 2.70 -31.65 -6.49
N ILE A 175 2.48 -30.40 -6.91
CA ILE A 175 2.66 -30.00 -8.32
C ILE A 175 4.10 -30.21 -8.78
N ALA A 176 5.09 -29.87 -7.93
CA ALA A 176 6.50 -30.08 -8.22
C ALA A 176 6.87 -31.58 -8.25
N GLU A 177 6.38 -32.38 -7.30
CA GLU A 177 6.62 -33.84 -7.24
C GLU A 177 6.08 -34.58 -8.47
N THR A 178 4.94 -34.12 -8.99
CA THR A 178 4.32 -34.71 -10.20
C THR A 178 4.84 -34.08 -11.50
N GLU A 179 5.73 -33.07 -11.40
CA GLU A 179 6.21 -32.27 -12.53
C GLU A 179 5.05 -31.73 -13.41
N SER A 180 3.90 -31.49 -12.80
CA SER A 180 2.73 -30.93 -13.50
C SER A 180 3.02 -29.49 -13.88
N THR A 181 2.64 -29.10 -15.09
CA THR A 181 2.93 -27.74 -15.62
C THR A 181 2.39 -26.66 -14.70
N PHE A 182 3.25 -25.73 -14.28
CA PHE A 182 2.91 -24.57 -13.48
C PHE A 182 3.33 -23.30 -14.20
N LEU A 183 2.41 -22.35 -14.34
CA LEU A 183 2.64 -21.05 -14.96
C LEU A 183 2.82 -20.00 -13.86
N SER A 184 4.01 -19.46 -13.77
CA SER A 184 4.32 -18.29 -12.94
C SER A 184 4.14 -17.01 -13.74
N ARG A 185 3.75 -15.93 -13.08
CA ARG A 185 3.79 -14.62 -13.73
C ARG A 185 5.22 -14.17 -14.05
N GLY A 186 6.19 -14.42 -13.16
CA GLY A 186 7.59 -14.07 -13.37
C GLY A 186 7.87 -12.58 -13.62
N ASP A 187 6.98 -11.68 -13.14
CA ASP A 187 6.93 -10.26 -13.52
C ASP A 187 7.13 -9.28 -12.33
N ASP A 188 7.64 -9.78 -11.21
CA ASP A 188 7.82 -9.00 -9.96
C ASP A 188 6.53 -8.37 -9.41
N SER A 189 5.35 -8.87 -9.82
CA SER A 189 4.05 -8.43 -9.31
C SER A 189 3.77 -8.92 -7.90
N GLY A 190 2.67 -8.42 -7.28
CA GLY A 190 2.20 -8.91 -5.99
C GLY A 190 1.85 -10.39 -6.00
N THR A 191 1.24 -10.89 -7.09
CA THR A 191 0.95 -12.33 -7.26
C THR A 191 2.22 -13.15 -7.38
N ASN A 192 3.20 -12.69 -8.16
CA ASN A 192 4.49 -13.38 -8.29
C ASN A 192 5.24 -13.40 -6.94
N LYS A 193 5.28 -12.30 -6.22
CA LYS A 193 5.87 -12.26 -4.85
C LYS A 193 5.17 -13.23 -3.88
N LYS A 194 3.85 -13.33 -3.95
CA LYS A 194 3.08 -14.28 -3.14
C LYS A 194 3.39 -15.72 -3.51
N GLU A 195 3.45 -16.02 -4.80
CA GLU A 195 3.83 -17.32 -5.33
C GLU A 195 5.21 -17.75 -4.81
N LEU A 196 6.23 -16.89 -4.97
CA LEU A 196 7.58 -17.15 -4.48
C LEU A 196 7.63 -17.38 -2.96
N THR A 197 6.81 -16.64 -2.20
CA THR A 197 6.67 -16.86 -0.76
C THR A 197 6.09 -18.25 -0.44
N ILE A 198 5.15 -18.76 -1.24
CA ILE A 198 4.57 -20.09 -1.05
C ILE A 198 5.61 -21.16 -1.41
N TRP A 199 6.36 -20.98 -2.50
CA TRP A 199 7.47 -21.87 -2.87
C TRP A 199 8.54 -21.93 -1.78
N ASP A 200 8.96 -20.79 -1.24
CA ASP A 200 9.97 -20.70 -0.16
C ASP A 200 9.54 -21.44 1.11
N GLN A 201 8.23 -21.48 1.41
CA GLN A 201 7.66 -22.21 2.55
C GLN A 201 7.25 -23.63 2.22
N SER A 202 7.34 -24.05 0.96
CA SER A 202 7.07 -25.42 0.54
C SER A 202 8.31 -26.31 0.71
N SER A 203 8.13 -27.62 0.62
CA SER A 203 9.24 -28.59 0.62
C SER A 203 9.91 -28.74 -0.76
N ALA A 204 9.44 -28.00 -1.77
CA ALA A 204 9.91 -28.09 -3.16
C ALA A 204 10.42 -26.75 -3.67
N SER A 205 11.25 -26.78 -4.71
CA SER A 205 11.73 -25.59 -5.41
C SER A 205 11.15 -25.55 -6.83
N PRO A 206 10.76 -24.37 -7.33
CA PRO A 206 10.21 -24.21 -8.68
C PRO A 206 11.34 -24.26 -9.73
N THR A 207 11.81 -25.48 -10.02
CA THR A 207 12.90 -25.73 -10.97
C THR A 207 12.55 -26.85 -11.92
N GLY A 208 12.91 -26.72 -13.18
CA GLY A 208 12.62 -27.73 -14.20
C GLY A 208 11.70 -27.20 -15.31
N SER A 209 11.46 -28.04 -16.32
CA SER A 209 10.67 -27.66 -17.50
C SER A 209 9.17 -27.51 -17.23
N TRP A 210 8.70 -28.06 -16.11
CA TRP A 210 7.32 -27.96 -15.68
C TRP A 210 6.97 -26.56 -15.10
N TYR A 211 7.96 -25.80 -14.60
CA TYR A 211 7.79 -24.44 -14.10
C TYR A 211 8.15 -23.44 -15.18
N GLN A 212 7.19 -22.61 -15.59
CA GLN A 212 7.32 -21.71 -16.72
C GLN A 212 6.94 -20.28 -16.30
N GLU A 213 7.85 -19.35 -16.45
CA GLU A 213 7.61 -17.93 -16.25
C GLU A 213 7.04 -17.30 -17.52
N THR A 214 5.85 -16.68 -17.41
CA THR A 214 5.17 -16.07 -18.56
C THR A 214 5.67 -14.66 -18.85
N GLY A 215 6.14 -13.93 -17.85
CA GLY A 215 6.47 -12.50 -17.95
C GLY A 215 5.26 -11.61 -18.24
N LYS A 216 4.03 -12.09 -17.93
CA LYS A 216 2.77 -11.44 -18.35
C LYS A 216 1.87 -11.10 -17.17
N GLY A 217 0.83 -10.28 -17.43
CA GLY A 217 -0.25 -10.00 -16.50
C GLY A 217 -1.07 -11.24 -16.14
N MET A 218 -1.86 -11.14 -15.04
CA MET A 218 -2.61 -12.30 -14.50
C MET A 218 -3.61 -12.87 -15.52
N GLY A 219 -4.33 -12.02 -16.25
CA GLY A 219 -5.28 -12.47 -17.25
C GLY A 219 -4.63 -13.29 -18.38
N ASP A 220 -3.50 -12.82 -18.89
CA ASP A 220 -2.74 -13.55 -19.92
C ASP A 220 -2.15 -14.85 -19.39
N THR A 221 -1.68 -14.85 -18.12
CA THR A 221 -1.17 -16.05 -17.46
C THR A 221 -2.27 -17.10 -17.28
N LEU A 222 -3.48 -16.70 -16.87
CA LEU A 222 -4.65 -17.59 -16.79
C LEU A 222 -5.02 -18.17 -18.16
N ASN A 223 -5.05 -17.36 -19.21
CA ASN A 223 -5.32 -17.82 -20.57
C ASN A 223 -4.26 -18.81 -21.05
N GLN A 224 -2.99 -18.55 -20.76
CA GLN A 224 -1.92 -19.48 -21.13
C GLN A 224 -2.00 -20.79 -20.33
N ALA A 225 -2.28 -20.72 -19.01
CA ALA A 225 -2.50 -21.90 -18.18
C ALA A 225 -3.66 -22.74 -18.71
N ASN A 226 -4.75 -22.10 -19.13
CA ASN A 226 -5.89 -22.78 -19.77
C ASN A 226 -5.51 -23.51 -21.05
N GLN A 227 -4.68 -22.88 -21.90
CA GLN A 227 -4.26 -23.46 -23.18
C GLN A 227 -3.36 -24.68 -23.02
N VAL A 228 -2.49 -24.70 -22.00
CA VAL A 228 -1.54 -25.80 -21.80
C VAL A 228 -2.00 -26.82 -20.75
N GLY A 229 -3.16 -26.61 -20.13
CA GLY A 229 -3.63 -27.45 -19.04
C GLY A 229 -2.73 -27.38 -17.80
N GLY A 230 -2.24 -26.18 -17.47
CA GLY A 230 -1.32 -25.96 -16.36
C GLY A 230 -2.00 -25.36 -15.13
N TYR A 231 -1.29 -25.42 -14.00
CA TYR A 231 -1.67 -24.77 -12.74
C TYR A 231 -1.09 -23.36 -12.69
N THR A 232 -1.73 -22.48 -11.91
CA THR A 232 -1.20 -21.17 -11.58
C THR A 232 -1.79 -20.64 -10.27
N LEU A 233 -1.06 -19.73 -9.61
CA LEU A 233 -1.61 -18.91 -8.54
C LEU A 233 -2.30 -17.70 -9.17
N ALA A 234 -3.54 -17.45 -8.81
CA ALA A 234 -4.30 -16.30 -9.30
C ALA A 234 -4.94 -15.53 -8.15
N ASP A 235 -5.05 -14.20 -8.28
CA ASP A 235 -6.02 -13.48 -7.45
C ASP A 235 -7.44 -13.90 -7.86
N ARG A 236 -8.31 -14.08 -6.87
CA ARG A 236 -9.68 -14.55 -7.11
C ARG A 236 -10.45 -13.63 -8.04
N GLY A 237 -10.22 -12.32 -7.96
CA GLY A 237 -10.93 -11.33 -8.77
C GLY A 237 -10.67 -11.53 -10.25
N THR A 238 -9.40 -11.62 -10.66
CA THR A 238 -9.03 -11.87 -12.06
C THR A 238 -9.54 -13.23 -12.55
N TYR A 239 -9.44 -14.27 -11.72
CA TYR A 239 -10.01 -15.59 -12.07
C TYR A 239 -11.52 -15.49 -12.31
N LEU A 240 -12.26 -14.84 -11.40
CA LEU A 240 -13.73 -14.72 -11.54
C LEU A 240 -14.13 -13.89 -12.77
N SER A 241 -13.33 -12.88 -13.14
CA SER A 241 -13.60 -12.07 -14.34
C SER A 241 -13.44 -12.85 -15.65
N LEU A 242 -12.59 -13.89 -15.67
CA LEU A 242 -12.33 -14.74 -16.83
C LEU A 242 -13.01 -16.10 -16.78
N LYS A 243 -13.72 -16.41 -15.70
CA LYS A 243 -14.27 -17.76 -15.46
C LYS A 243 -15.19 -18.27 -16.57
N SER A 244 -15.88 -17.40 -17.29
CA SER A 244 -16.73 -17.78 -18.43
C SER A 244 -15.94 -18.12 -19.70
N ASP A 245 -14.68 -17.71 -19.76
CA ASP A 245 -13.83 -17.78 -20.96
C ASP A 245 -12.72 -18.84 -20.86
N ILE A 246 -12.55 -19.45 -19.67
CA ILE A 246 -11.54 -20.45 -19.37
C ILE A 246 -12.16 -21.69 -18.70
N ASP A 247 -11.56 -22.86 -18.94
CA ASP A 247 -11.98 -24.14 -18.37
C ASP A 247 -11.28 -24.47 -17.03
N LEU A 248 -10.38 -23.61 -16.57
CA LEU A 248 -9.68 -23.81 -15.29
C LEU A 248 -10.66 -23.77 -14.13
N VAL A 249 -10.40 -24.60 -13.12
CA VAL A 249 -11.16 -24.66 -11.86
C VAL A 249 -10.27 -24.34 -10.67
N ILE A 250 -10.89 -23.90 -9.56
CA ILE A 250 -10.17 -23.70 -8.29
C ILE A 250 -9.98 -25.06 -7.61
N HIS A 251 -8.74 -25.45 -7.41
CA HIS A 251 -8.35 -26.65 -6.66
C HIS A 251 -8.09 -26.34 -5.19
N VAL A 252 -7.42 -25.22 -4.89
CA VAL A 252 -7.18 -24.79 -3.50
C VAL A 252 -7.82 -23.41 -3.29
N GLN A 253 -8.77 -23.38 -2.37
CA GLN A 253 -9.47 -22.15 -1.98
C GLN A 253 -8.58 -21.27 -1.12
N GLY A 254 -8.76 -19.95 -1.22
CA GLY A 254 -8.21 -18.99 -0.28
C GLY A 254 -9.09 -18.78 0.96
N PRO A 255 -8.66 -17.94 1.93
CA PRO A 255 -9.33 -17.74 3.22
C PRO A 255 -10.80 -17.28 3.14
N LEU A 256 -11.22 -16.67 2.03
CA LEU A 256 -12.61 -16.29 1.82
C LEU A 256 -13.58 -17.49 1.70
N LYS A 257 -13.04 -18.68 1.53
CA LYS A 257 -13.77 -19.96 1.45
C LYS A 257 -13.08 -21.03 2.30
N ASP A 258 -12.69 -20.64 3.53
CA ASP A 258 -12.06 -21.50 4.54
C ASP A 258 -10.72 -22.13 4.12
N GLY A 259 -10.05 -21.52 3.14
CA GLY A 259 -8.72 -21.94 2.70
C GLY A 259 -7.59 -21.40 3.58
N PRO A 260 -6.33 -21.78 3.28
CA PRO A 260 -5.18 -21.45 4.12
C PRO A 260 -4.88 -19.95 4.16
N ALA A 261 -4.52 -19.45 5.36
CA ALA A 261 -4.27 -18.05 5.63
C ALA A 261 -3.14 -17.45 4.78
N ILE A 262 -2.17 -18.26 4.32
CA ILE A 262 -1.08 -17.82 3.45
C ILE A 262 -1.61 -17.24 2.12
N LEU A 263 -2.78 -17.66 1.67
CA LEU A 263 -3.43 -17.16 0.46
C LEU A 263 -4.18 -15.83 0.67
N ARG A 264 -4.19 -15.28 1.89
CA ARG A 264 -4.74 -13.93 2.13
C ARG A 264 -3.92 -12.88 1.40
N ASN A 265 -4.61 -11.91 0.81
CA ASN A 265 -4.02 -10.81 0.07
C ASN A 265 -4.48 -9.47 0.66
N PRO A 266 -3.83 -8.98 1.73
CA PRO A 266 -4.15 -7.71 2.33
C PRO A 266 -3.59 -6.54 1.53
N TYR A 267 -4.37 -5.47 1.44
CA TYR A 267 -4.00 -4.21 0.78
C TYR A 267 -3.67 -3.15 1.82
N GLY A 268 -2.48 -2.57 1.70
CA GLY A 268 -2.00 -1.48 2.53
C GLY A 268 -1.97 -0.16 1.78
N VAL A 269 -2.38 0.92 2.46
CA VAL A 269 -2.19 2.29 2.00
C VAL A 269 -1.11 2.96 2.84
N ILE A 270 -0.14 3.65 2.19
CA ILE A 270 1.02 4.23 2.87
C ILE A 270 1.34 5.60 2.27
N PRO A 271 1.17 6.70 2.99
CA PRO A 271 1.68 8.01 2.60
C PRO A 271 3.21 8.02 2.50
N VAL A 272 3.72 8.72 1.51
CA VAL A 272 5.16 9.00 1.40
C VAL A 272 5.58 9.95 2.52
N ASN A 273 6.77 9.75 3.03
CA ASN A 273 7.28 10.48 4.20
C ASN A 273 7.67 11.93 3.85
N PRO A 274 6.93 12.95 4.32
CA PRO A 274 7.22 14.35 4.00
C PRO A 274 8.52 14.87 4.64
N ALA A 275 9.09 14.13 5.59
CA ALA A 275 10.40 14.48 6.14
C ALA A 275 11.56 14.02 5.23
N VAL A 276 11.27 13.23 4.22
CA VAL A 276 12.23 12.77 3.20
C VAL A 276 12.03 13.52 1.89
N HIS A 277 10.78 13.69 1.48
CA HIS A 277 10.38 14.36 0.25
C HIS A 277 9.46 15.54 0.59
N ASP A 278 9.92 16.75 0.45
CA ASP A 278 9.17 17.98 0.78
C ASP A 278 8.17 18.40 -0.32
N ASN A 279 8.25 17.77 -1.48
CA ASN A 279 7.37 17.98 -2.63
C ASN A 279 6.07 17.17 -2.58
N VAL A 280 5.94 16.18 -1.68
CA VAL A 280 4.75 15.33 -1.63
C VAL A 280 3.55 16.02 -0.97
N ASN A 281 2.37 15.79 -1.51
CA ASN A 281 1.11 16.31 -0.94
C ASN A 281 0.64 15.43 0.23
N TYR A 282 1.40 15.49 1.34
CA TYR A 282 1.13 14.66 2.51
C TYR A 282 -0.25 14.90 3.12
N GLN A 283 -0.76 16.15 3.07
CA GLN A 283 -2.07 16.47 3.62
C GLN A 283 -3.20 15.77 2.84
N ALA A 284 -3.13 15.79 1.51
CA ALA A 284 -4.05 15.06 0.65
C ALA A 284 -3.92 13.54 0.84
N ALA A 285 -2.69 13.04 0.98
CA ALA A 285 -2.43 11.62 1.25
C ALA A 285 -3.08 11.16 2.56
N MET A 286 -2.97 11.94 3.64
CA MET A 286 -3.62 11.63 4.91
C MET A 286 -5.14 11.73 4.84
N ALA A 287 -5.69 12.69 4.06
CA ALA A 287 -7.14 12.75 3.82
C ALA A 287 -7.63 11.50 3.08
N TYR A 288 -6.87 11.00 2.10
CA TYR A 288 -7.20 9.78 1.37
C TYR A 288 -7.12 8.54 2.26
N VAL A 289 -6.10 8.43 3.13
CA VAL A 289 -6.06 7.38 4.17
C VAL A 289 -7.31 7.44 5.05
N GLY A 290 -7.66 8.63 5.54
CA GLY A 290 -8.85 8.83 6.36
C GLY A 290 -10.14 8.42 5.65
N PHE A 291 -10.28 8.75 4.36
CA PHE A 291 -11.42 8.35 3.54
C PHE A 291 -11.49 6.83 3.38
N LEU A 292 -10.40 6.19 2.92
CA LEU A 292 -10.38 4.73 2.70
C LEU A 292 -10.66 3.93 3.97
N THR A 293 -10.27 4.44 5.13
CA THR A 293 -10.46 3.77 6.44
C THR A 293 -11.70 4.25 7.19
N SER A 294 -12.47 5.19 6.62
CA SER A 294 -13.74 5.65 7.20
C SER A 294 -14.86 4.62 7.04
N PRO A 295 -15.94 4.70 7.84
CA PRO A 295 -17.11 3.86 7.63
C PRO A 295 -17.66 3.92 6.20
N ALA A 296 -17.73 5.12 5.60
CA ALA A 296 -18.24 5.30 4.23
C ALA A 296 -17.32 4.66 3.18
N GLY A 297 -15.99 4.83 3.30
CA GLY A 297 -15.03 4.19 2.41
C GLY A 297 -15.04 2.66 2.55
N GLN A 298 -15.13 2.16 3.76
CA GLN A 298 -15.20 0.71 4.03
C GLN A 298 -16.53 0.10 3.56
N GLU A 299 -17.64 0.81 3.68
CA GLU A 299 -18.93 0.39 3.12
C GLU A 299 -18.88 0.33 1.58
N ALA A 300 -18.30 1.34 0.93
CA ALA A 300 -18.13 1.35 -0.52
C ALA A 300 -17.27 0.16 -0.99
N ILE A 301 -16.17 -0.14 -0.29
CA ILE A 301 -15.33 -1.31 -0.57
C ILE A 301 -16.13 -2.62 -0.40
N GLY A 302 -16.89 -2.75 0.69
CA GLY A 302 -17.67 -3.95 0.98
C GLY A 302 -18.83 -4.20 0.01
N ASN A 303 -19.39 -3.14 -0.54
CA ASN A 303 -20.50 -3.21 -1.50
C ASN A 303 -20.01 -3.35 -2.95
N TYR A 304 -18.72 -3.15 -3.21
CA TYR A 304 -18.18 -3.25 -4.56
C TYR A 304 -18.25 -4.68 -5.10
N THR A 305 -18.83 -4.82 -6.28
CA THR A 305 -18.91 -6.10 -6.98
C THR A 305 -18.43 -5.97 -8.42
N ALA A 306 -17.71 -6.99 -8.90
CA ALA A 306 -17.42 -7.14 -10.31
C ALA A 306 -18.03 -8.45 -10.81
N ASN A 307 -18.74 -8.40 -11.94
CA ASN A 307 -19.45 -9.55 -12.51
C ASN A 307 -20.40 -10.23 -11.48
N GLY A 308 -21.03 -9.44 -10.60
CA GLY A 308 -21.97 -9.93 -9.58
C GLY A 308 -21.31 -10.62 -8.39
N SER A 309 -19.99 -10.58 -8.27
CA SER A 309 -19.24 -11.15 -7.14
C SER A 309 -18.52 -10.05 -6.35
N GLN A 310 -18.60 -10.10 -5.02
CA GLN A 310 -17.81 -9.24 -4.15
C GLN A 310 -16.33 -9.58 -4.30
N LEU A 311 -15.50 -8.57 -4.60
CA LEU A 311 -14.05 -8.77 -4.81
C LEU A 311 -13.22 -8.43 -3.59
N PHE A 312 -13.65 -7.44 -2.80
CA PHE A 312 -12.89 -6.93 -1.68
C PHE A 312 -13.69 -6.98 -0.39
N PHE A 313 -12.98 -7.21 0.69
CA PHE A 313 -13.55 -7.28 2.02
C PHE A 313 -12.90 -6.18 2.88
N PRO A 314 -13.70 -5.32 3.53
CA PRO A 314 -13.21 -4.28 4.41
C PRO A 314 -12.26 -4.82 5.49
N ASN A 315 -11.17 -4.09 5.80
CA ASN A 315 -10.17 -4.53 6.77
C ASN A 315 -9.66 -3.40 7.70
N ALA A 316 -10.18 -2.19 7.56
CA ALA A 316 -9.72 -1.07 8.37
C ALA A 316 -10.46 -0.92 9.70
N LEU A 317 -11.69 -1.44 9.80
CA LEU A 317 -12.56 -1.34 10.97
C LEU A 317 -12.74 -2.75 11.58
N ALA A 318 -11.72 -3.27 12.23
CA ALA A 318 -11.79 -4.53 12.96
C ALA A 318 -12.27 -4.28 14.40
N GLU A 319 -13.03 -5.22 14.98
CA GLU A 319 -13.45 -5.17 16.39
C GLU A 319 -12.26 -5.18 17.34
N GLU A 320 -11.20 -5.93 16.97
CA GLU A 320 -9.95 -5.95 17.70
C GLU A 320 -8.87 -5.17 16.94
N PRO A 321 -8.09 -4.30 17.63
CA PRO A 321 -7.04 -3.53 17.02
C PRO A 321 -5.92 -4.45 16.51
N GLN A 322 -5.57 -4.31 15.23
CA GLN A 322 -4.47 -5.02 14.60
C GLN A 322 -3.21 -4.14 14.66
N PHE A 323 -2.45 -4.23 15.76
CA PHE A 323 -1.29 -3.37 16.01
C PHE A 323 -0.15 -3.56 15.01
N ASP A 324 0.04 -4.77 14.52
CA ASP A 324 1.05 -5.12 13.51
C ASP A 324 0.83 -4.49 12.13
N GLN A 325 -0.36 -3.91 11.86
CA GLN A 325 -0.56 -3.10 10.66
C GLN A 325 0.26 -1.80 10.66
N TYR A 326 0.59 -1.27 11.84
CA TYR A 326 1.23 0.04 11.98
C TYR A 326 2.76 -0.02 11.99
N VAL A 327 3.32 -1.11 12.45
CA VAL A 327 4.76 -1.27 12.64
C VAL A 327 5.26 -2.44 11.79
N PRO A 328 6.33 -2.25 11.01
CA PRO A 328 6.97 -3.35 10.29
C PRO A 328 7.41 -4.43 11.27
N GLN A 329 7.22 -5.70 10.88
CA GLN A 329 7.72 -6.84 11.65
C GLN A 329 9.25 -6.75 11.80
N ASP A 330 9.76 -7.08 12.99
CA ASP A 330 11.20 -7.06 13.30
C ASP A 330 11.89 -5.69 13.09
N TYR A 331 11.14 -4.59 13.26
CA TYR A 331 11.73 -3.26 13.17
C TYR A 331 12.61 -2.94 14.38
N GLY A 332 13.92 -3.05 14.18
CA GLY A 332 14.96 -2.70 15.17
C GLY A 332 15.93 -1.62 14.68
N GLY A 333 15.59 -0.90 13.62
CA GLY A 333 16.48 0.08 12.98
C GLY A 333 16.71 1.35 13.78
N SER A 334 17.96 1.82 13.81
CA SER A 334 18.32 3.13 14.36
C SER A 334 18.12 4.26 13.35
N ALA A 335 17.97 5.50 13.84
CA ALA A 335 17.91 6.69 12.97
C ALA A 335 19.16 6.84 12.07
N GLN A 336 20.32 6.39 12.55
CA GLN A 336 21.57 6.41 11.77
C GLN A 336 21.54 5.40 10.62
N GLU A 337 20.98 4.21 10.85
CA GLU A 337 20.82 3.19 9.82
C GLU A 337 19.82 3.63 8.73
N LEU A 338 18.71 4.25 9.11
CA LEU A 338 17.77 4.84 8.17
C LEU A 338 18.41 5.89 7.28
N ARG A 339 19.26 6.78 7.84
CA ARG A 339 19.99 7.78 7.06
C ARG A 339 20.96 7.13 6.08
N ARG A 340 21.65 6.07 6.51
CA ARG A 340 22.59 5.32 5.65
C ARG A 340 21.87 4.67 4.48
N ARG A 341 20.72 4.02 4.71
CA ARG A 341 19.93 3.36 3.66
C ARG A 341 19.42 4.37 2.64
N ARG A 342 18.92 5.54 3.09
CA ARG A 342 18.47 6.61 2.20
C ARG A 342 19.60 7.22 1.39
N TYR A 343 20.77 7.43 2.00
CA TYR A 343 21.95 7.89 1.29
C TYR A 343 22.40 6.88 0.23
N GLN A 344 22.40 5.58 0.57
CA GLN A 344 22.74 4.54 -0.39
C GLN A 344 21.74 4.51 -1.54
N HIS A 345 20.46 4.59 -1.26
CA HIS A 345 19.42 4.67 -2.29
C HIS A 345 19.66 5.86 -3.23
N TRP A 346 19.96 7.03 -2.67
CA TRP A 346 20.29 8.22 -3.46
C TRP A 346 21.52 8.03 -4.34
N VAL A 347 22.58 7.44 -3.80
CA VAL A 347 23.79 7.11 -4.57
C VAL A 347 23.45 6.16 -5.73
N ASP A 348 22.65 5.12 -5.46
CA ASP A 348 22.35 4.08 -6.45
C ASP A 348 21.40 4.56 -7.56
N THR A 349 20.54 5.57 -7.27
CA THR A 349 19.48 6.01 -8.19
C THR A 349 19.72 7.37 -8.84
N VAL A 350 20.39 8.28 -8.14
CA VAL A 350 20.52 9.68 -8.57
C VAL A 350 21.94 10.04 -9.01
N VAL A 351 22.97 9.39 -8.43
CA VAL A 351 24.36 9.65 -8.83
C VAL A 351 24.68 8.88 -10.12
N PRO A 352 25.07 9.58 -11.21
CA PRO A 352 25.47 8.88 -12.44
C PRO A 352 26.65 7.95 -12.17
N ASN A 353 26.62 6.76 -12.80
CA ASN A 353 27.65 5.72 -12.65
C ASN A 353 29.08 6.13 -13.12
N ASP A 354 29.26 7.35 -13.57
CA ASP A 354 30.50 7.87 -14.17
C ASP A 354 31.30 8.80 -13.23
N TYR A 355 31.00 8.76 -11.91
CA TYR A 355 31.80 9.45 -10.89
C TYR A 355 32.65 8.48 -10.07
#